data_31cf2c9d6db446210fe94f2e7d533a90
#
_entry.id   31cf2c9d6db446210fe94f2e7d533a90
#
_cell.length_a   1.000
_cell.length_b   1.000
_cell.length_c   1.000
_cell.angle_alpha   90.00
_cell.angle_beta   90.00
_cell.angle_gamma   90.00
#
_symmetry.space_group_name_H-M   'P 1'
#
loop_
_entity.id
_entity.type
_entity.pdbx_description
1 polymer ?
#
loop_
_entity_poly.entity_id
_entity_poly.type
_entity_poly.pdbx_seq_one_letter_code
_entity_poly.pdbx_strand_id
1 'polypeptide(L)'
;MNETLQEISVKNDDSGEDEGERETHSVWLERKSFRLTLISIFSALTVILGYLLIDLTNIELVTLTIFLSGFIMGKRDGMIVGFLSSSIFCFFNPYGSYLPLYAFQLLHYTLTGLLGALTKQFLRDRKVLREKGEFYTVSMMIFFGSLGFIITTSFQVFASLVDVLTQFGTIKAFLPYFFNPAAIPFTIIHIVGNTLGFIFILPGLIQLVQKMIY
;
A
#
# COMPACT_ATOMS: atom_id res chain seq x y z
N MET A 1 19.37 -63.53 5.50
CA MET A 1 18.57 -62.79 4.48
C MET A 1 17.41 -62.04 5.15
N ASN A 2 17.58 -61.61 6.40
CA ASN A 2 16.55 -60.89 7.17
C ASN A 2 17.03 -59.59 7.85
N GLU A 3 18.29 -59.22 7.67
CA GLU A 3 18.82 -57.99 8.30
C GLU A 3 18.80 -56.74 7.37
N THR A 4 18.64 -56.95 6.05
CA THR A 4 18.69 -55.89 5.06
C THR A 4 17.32 -55.17 4.87
N LEU A 5 16.23 -55.68 5.41
CA LEU A 5 14.89 -55.06 5.30
C LEU A 5 14.51 -54.20 6.49
N GLN A 6 15.25 -54.24 7.60
CA GLN A 6 15.01 -53.36 8.76
C GLN A 6 15.72 -52.00 8.67
N GLU A 7 16.83 -51.91 7.93
CA GLU A 7 17.50 -50.61 7.73
C GLU A 7 16.81 -49.66 6.75
N ILE A 8 15.90 -50.15 5.89
CA ILE A 8 15.15 -49.32 4.94
C ILE A 8 13.92 -48.69 5.61
N SER A 9 13.43 -49.25 6.72
CA SER A 9 12.23 -48.76 7.40
C SER A 9 12.49 -47.62 8.39
N VAL A 10 13.74 -47.38 8.81
CA VAL A 10 14.07 -46.35 9.81
C VAL A 10 14.47 -45.00 9.17
N LYS A 11 14.64 -44.98 7.85
CA LYS A 11 15.12 -43.76 7.12
C LYS A 11 14.04 -42.89 6.51
N ASN A 12 12.77 -43.23 6.69
CA ASN A 12 11.63 -42.51 6.09
C ASN A 12 10.79 -41.72 7.09
N ASP A 13 11.20 -41.58 8.35
CA ASP A 13 10.36 -40.92 9.37
C ASP A 13 10.85 -39.51 9.79
N ASP A 14 11.88 -38.99 9.14
CA ASP A 14 12.46 -37.67 9.50
C ASP A 14 12.24 -36.58 8.42
N SER A 15 11.35 -36.82 7.47
CA SER A 15 11.02 -35.84 6.40
C SER A 15 9.67 -35.13 6.60
N GLY A 16 9.00 -35.35 7.74
CA GLY A 16 7.64 -34.86 8.01
C GLY A 16 7.54 -33.45 8.61
N GLU A 17 8.64 -32.86 9.09
CA GLU A 17 8.57 -31.57 9.78
C GLU A 17 9.05 -30.35 8.96
N ASP A 18 9.69 -30.58 7.82
CA ASP A 18 10.25 -29.48 7.00
C ASP A 18 9.36 -29.02 5.82
N GLU A 19 8.20 -29.64 5.63
CA GLU A 19 7.22 -29.21 4.62
C GLU A 19 6.33 -28.05 5.07
N GLY A 20 6.37 -27.67 6.33
CA GLY A 20 5.56 -26.58 6.91
C GLY A 20 6.12 -25.16 6.69
N GLU A 21 7.37 -25.03 6.30
CA GLU A 21 8.07 -23.75 6.12
C GLU A 21 8.39 -23.40 4.66
N ARG A 22 7.87 -24.10 3.69
CA ARG A 22 7.89 -23.55 2.32
C ARG A 22 7.04 -22.29 2.35
N GLU A 23 7.73 -21.17 2.70
CA GLU A 23 7.22 -19.84 2.44
C GLU A 23 6.57 -19.86 1.06
N THR A 24 5.35 -19.40 0.99
CA THR A 24 4.66 -19.09 -0.27
C THR A 24 5.38 -17.93 -0.96
N HIS A 25 6.66 -18.14 -1.26
CA HIS A 25 7.45 -17.21 -2.03
C HIS A 25 7.08 -17.43 -3.49
N SER A 26 6.40 -16.49 -4.09
CA SER A 26 6.02 -16.62 -5.49
C SER A 26 7.28 -16.68 -6.35
N VAL A 27 7.49 -17.79 -7.03
CA VAL A 27 8.58 -18.01 -7.99
C VAL A 27 8.57 -16.92 -9.09
N TRP A 28 7.41 -16.36 -9.39
CA TRP A 28 7.25 -15.28 -10.35
C TRP A 28 7.89 -13.96 -9.90
N LEU A 29 7.80 -13.64 -8.61
CA LEU A 29 8.39 -12.42 -8.04
C LEU A 29 9.93 -12.47 -7.96
N GLU A 30 10.55 -13.63 -8.11
CA GLU A 30 12.01 -13.76 -8.22
C GLU A 30 12.52 -13.34 -9.61
N ARG A 31 11.70 -13.43 -10.65
CA ARG A 31 12.08 -13.04 -12.01
C ARG A 31 12.08 -11.53 -12.15
N LYS A 32 13.25 -10.96 -12.41
CA LYS A 32 13.43 -9.50 -12.61
C LYS A 32 12.48 -8.91 -13.65
N SER A 33 12.27 -9.60 -14.77
CA SER A 33 11.37 -9.15 -15.84
C SER A 33 9.93 -9.06 -15.36
N PHE A 34 9.46 -10.05 -14.59
CA PHE A 34 8.10 -10.05 -14.06
C PHE A 34 7.89 -8.93 -13.03
N ARG A 35 8.87 -8.70 -12.16
CA ARG A 35 8.84 -7.57 -11.21
C ARG A 35 8.78 -6.22 -11.92
N LEU A 36 9.59 -6.03 -12.98
CA LEU A 36 9.56 -4.78 -13.76
C LEU A 36 8.19 -4.58 -14.43
N THR A 37 7.62 -5.65 -14.99
CA THR A 37 6.27 -5.60 -15.56
C THR A 37 5.22 -5.20 -14.51
N LEU A 38 5.27 -5.78 -13.31
CA LEU A 38 4.35 -5.41 -12.23
C LEU A 38 4.54 -3.95 -11.78
N ILE A 39 5.78 -3.49 -11.64
CA ILE A 39 6.07 -2.07 -11.31
C ILE A 39 5.41 -1.16 -12.37
N SER A 40 5.60 -1.46 -13.65
CA SER A 40 5.02 -0.68 -14.75
C SER A 40 3.50 -0.70 -14.73
N ILE A 41 2.89 -1.88 -14.55
CA ILE A 41 1.43 -2.04 -14.48
C ILE A 41 0.85 -1.27 -13.29
N PHE A 42 1.40 -1.45 -12.09
CA PHE A 42 0.90 -0.74 -10.91
C PHE A 42 1.09 0.77 -11.01
N SER A 43 2.22 1.24 -11.56
CA SER A 43 2.45 2.67 -11.76
C SER A 43 1.47 3.27 -12.77
N ALA A 44 1.26 2.60 -13.91
CA ALA A 44 0.30 3.03 -14.92
C ALA A 44 -1.14 3.01 -14.37
N LEU A 45 -1.53 1.93 -13.69
CA LEU A 45 -2.86 1.80 -13.08
C LEU A 45 -3.11 2.91 -12.07
N THR A 46 -2.13 3.21 -11.22
CA THR A 46 -2.23 4.29 -10.22
C THR A 46 -2.45 5.64 -10.89
N VAL A 47 -1.71 5.95 -11.94
CA VAL A 47 -1.84 7.20 -12.70
C VAL A 47 -3.21 7.27 -13.38
N ILE A 48 -3.64 6.19 -14.04
CA ILE A 48 -4.94 6.12 -14.72
C ILE A 48 -6.09 6.33 -13.71
N LEU A 49 -6.06 5.63 -12.57
CA LEU A 49 -7.08 5.77 -11.54
C LEU A 49 -7.08 7.17 -10.92
N GLY A 50 -5.91 7.78 -10.75
CA GLY A 50 -5.79 9.15 -10.30
C GLY A 50 -6.47 10.15 -11.25
N TYR A 51 -6.21 10.02 -12.56
CA TYR A 51 -6.87 10.90 -13.55
C TYR A 51 -8.33 10.58 -13.78
N LEU A 52 -8.73 9.31 -13.71
CA LEU A 52 -10.14 8.91 -13.86
C LEU A 52 -11.03 9.52 -12.77
N LEU A 53 -10.50 9.66 -11.58
CA LEU A 53 -11.23 10.17 -10.42
C LEU A 53 -10.94 11.65 -10.12
N ILE A 54 -10.15 12.33 -10.95
CA ILE A 54 -9.66 13.68 -10.65
C ILE A 54 -10.78 14.72 -10.50
N ASP A 55 -11.90 14.53 -11.21
CA ASP A 55 -13.07 15.40 -11.13
C ASP A 55 -13.94 15.10 -9.89
N LEU A 56 -13.73 13.97 -9.25
CA LEU A 56 -14.35 13.63 -7.97
C LEU A 56 -13.50 14.17 -6.83
N THR A 57 -13.80 15.39 -6.42
CA THR A 57 -13.00 16.12 -5.44
C THR A 57 -12.62 15.25 -4.23
N ASN A 58 -11.31 15.03 -4.04
CA ASN A 58 -10.73 14.28 -2.92
C ASN A 58 -11.20 12.81 -2.78
N ILE A 59 -11.74 12.22 -3.84
CA ILE A 59 -11.93 10.77 -3.92
C ILE A 59 -10.83 10.21 -4.80
N GLU A 60 -9.94 9.42 -4.22
CA GLU A 60 -8.79 8.87 -4.95
C GLU A 60 -8.53 7.40 -4.59
N LEU A 61 -7.99 6.67 -5.54
CA LEU A 61 -7.48 5.31 -5.34
C LEU A 61 -5.95 5.25 -5.44
N VAL A 62 -5.28 6.39 -5.59
CA VAL A 62 -3.83 6.51 -5.72
C VAL A 62 -3.13 5.94 -4.48
N THR A 63 -3.49 6.43 -3.30
CA THR A 63 -2.96 5.97 -2.01
C THR A 63 -3.14 4.47 -1.82
N LEU A 64 -4.34 3.95 -2.10
CA LEU A 64 -4.67 2.54 -1.96
C LEU A 64 -3.87 1.65 -2.93
N THR A 65 -3.76 2.06 -4.20
CA THR A 65 -3.04 1.27 -5.22
C THR A 65 -1.54 1.23 -4.95
N ILE A 66 -0.95 2.33 -4.52
CA ILE A 66 0.46 2.40 -4.11
C ILE A 66 0.71 1.53 -2.88
N PHE A 67 -0.14 1.61 -1.86
CA PHE A 67 -0.05 0.76 -0.68
C PHE A 67 -0.14 -0.72 -1.04
N LEU A 68 -1.11 -1.10 -1.89
CA LEU A 68 -1.28 -2.46 -2.38
C LEU A 68 -0.02 -2.96 -3.12
N SER A 69 0.58 -2.13 -3.97
CA SER A 69 1.80 -2.49 -4.68
C SER A 69 2.95 -2.86 -3.73
N GLY A 70 3.14 -2.07 -2.67
CA GLY A 70 4.12 -2.36 -1.62
C GLY A 70 3.80 -3.63 -0.86
N PHE A 71 2.53 -3.83 -0.51
CA PHE A 71 2.06 -5.04 0.17
C PHE A 71 2.33 -6.31 -0.65
N ILE A 72 2.18 -6.26 -1.97
CA ILE A 72 2.39 -7.41 -2.86
C ILE A 72 3.86 -7.63 -3.15
N MET A 73 4.55 -6.61 -3.67
CA MET A 73 5.89 -6.71 -4.25
C MET A 73 7.03 -6.48 -3.25
N GLY A 74 6.74 -5.90 -2.08
CA GLY A 74 7.73 -5.62 -1.05
C GLY A 74 8.29 -4.19 -1.07
N LYS A 75 9.23 -3.91 -0.16
CA LYS A 75 9.68 -2.55 0.19
C LYS A 75 10.20 -1.77 -1.00
N ARG A 76 11.19 -2.33 -1.70
CA ARG A 76 11.88 -1.64 -2.81
C ARG A 76 10.92 -1.32 -3.95
N ASP A 77 10.15 -2.30 -4.39
CA ASP A 77 9.30 -2.18 -5.57
C ASP A 77 8.07 -1.31 -5.28
N GLY A 78 7.50 -1.41 -4.08
CA GLY A 78 6.43 -0.52 -3.63
C GLY A 78 6.87 0.94 -3.55
N MET A 79 8.09 1.22 -3.07
CA MET A 79 8.65 2.57 -3.08
C MET A 79 8.86 3.09 -4.51
N ILE A 80 9.32 2.24 -5.43
CA ILE A 80 9.51 2.61 -6.84
C ILE A 80 8.16 2.95 -7.48
N VAL A 81 7.12 2.13 -7.26
CA VAL A 81 5.76 2.42 -7.75
C VAL A 81 5.25 3.74 -7.18
N GLY A 82 5.38 3.96 -5.86
CA GLY A 82 4.98 5.20 -5.23
C GLY A 82 5.68 6.42 -5.82
N PHE A 83 6.98 6.34 -6.03
CA PHE A 83 7.76 7.42 -6.63
C PHE A 83 7.38 7.67 -8.09
N LEU A 84 7.34 6.63 -8.94
CA LEU A 84 7.06 6.78 -10.38
C LEU A 84 5.63 7.26 -10.63
N SER A 85 4.64 6.66 -9.99
CA SER A 85 3.25 7.06 -10.19
C SER A 85 2.99 8.48 -9.71
N SER A 86 3.50 8.87 -8.55
CA SER A 86 3.34 10.24 -8.05
C SER A 86 4.13 11.25 -8.86
N SER A 87 5.30 10.90 -9.39
CA SER A 87 6.06 11.77 -10.30
C SER A 87 5.23 12.16 -11.51
N ILE A 88 4.53 11.20 -12.11
CA ILE A 88 3.71 11.47 -13.29
C ILE A 88 2.41 12.18 -12.90
N PHE A 89 1.67 11.62 -11.93
CA PHE A 89 0.36 12.12 -11.53
C PHE A 89 0.41 13.55 -10.99
N CYS A 90 1.36 13.84 -10.09
CA CYS A 90 1.45 15.15 -9.47
C CYS A 90 2.07 16.20 -10.40
N PHE A 91 3.01 15.81 -11.29
CA PHE A 91 3.63 16.74 -12.24
C PHE A 91 2.64 17.22 -13.29
N PHE A 92 1.81 16.32 -13.83
CA PHE A 92 0.82 16.63 -14.85
C PHE A 92 -0.57 16.94 -14.27
N ASN A 93 -0.67 17.21 -12.96
CA ASN A 93 -1.95 17.53 -12.33
C ASN A 93 -2.55 18.81 -12.92
N PRO A 94 -3.77 18.78 -13.50
CA PRO A 94 -4.41 19.94 -14.11
C PRO A 94 -4.71 21.08 -13.12
N TYR A 95 -4.83 20.76 -11.83
CA TYR A 95 -5.02 21.76 -10.78
C TYR A 95 -3.72 22.42 -10.33
N GLY A 96 -2.59 22.00 -10.90
CA GLY A 96 -1.27 22.54 -10.62
C GLY A 96 -0.65 21.93 -9.34
N SER A 97 0.67 21.94 -9.34
CA SER A 97 1.46 21.59 -8.16
C SER A 97 2.70 22.48 -8.15
N TYR A 98 2.95 23.19 -7.07
CA TYR A 98 4.17 23.96 -6.91
C TYR A 98 5.27 23.08 -6.28
N LEU A 99 6.53 23.43 -6.49
CA LEU A 99 7.66 22.58 -6.20
C LEU A 99 7.71 22.01 -4.77
N PRO A 100 7.47 22.78 -3.68
CA PRO A 100 7.47 22.23 -2.33
C PRO A 100 6.37 21.18 -2.09
N LEU A 101 5.16 21.41 -2.58
CA LEU A 101 4.06 20.46 -2.47
C LEU A 101 4.35 19.21 -3.30
N TYR A 102 4.86 19.37 -4.50
CA TYR A 102 5.27 18.25 -5.36
C TYR A 102 6.32 17.37 -4.67
N ALA A 103 7.37 17.97 -4.11
CA ALA A 103 8.40 17.23 -3.38
C ALA A 103 7.85 16.47 -2.18
N PHE A 104 6.94 17.10 -1.42
CA PHE A 104 6.23 16.44 -0.31
C PHE A 104 5.39 15.25 -0.82
N GLN A 105 4.62 15.42 -1.88
CA GLN A 105 3.79 14.35 -2.45
C GLN A 105 4.63 13.17 -2.91
N LEU A 106 5.78 13.40 -3.58
CA LEU A 106 6.71 12.34 -3.95
C LEU A 106 7.18 11.55 -2.74
N LEU A 107 7.58 12.24 -1.68
CA LEU A 107 8.02 11.59 -0.45
C LEU A 107 6.89 10.79 0.19
N HIS A 108 5.72 11.39 0.34
CA HIS A 108 4.55 10.76 0.99
C HIS A 108 4.12 9.48 0.26
N TYR A 109 3.97 9.51 -1.05
CA TYR A 109 3.56 8.35 -1.84
C TYR A 109 4.64 7.26 -1.88
N THR A 110 5.92 7.65 -1.90
CA THR A 110 7.03 6.69 -1.76
C THR A 110 6.98 5.97 -0.41
N LEU A 111 6.72 6.70 0.68
CA LEU A 111 6.56 6.13 2.02
C LEU A 111 5.28 5.29 2.13
N THR A 112 4.22 5.65 1.45
CA THR A 112 2.98 4.84 1.40
C THR A 112 3.25 3.46 0.80
N GLY A 113 4.05 3.36 -0.26
CA GLY A 113 4.49 2.07 -0.82
C GLY A 113 5.32 1.26 0.17
N LEU A 114 6.22 1.92 0.91
CA LEU A 114 7.00 1.27 1.98
C LEU A 114 6.08 0.75 3.11
N LEU A 115 5.08 1.54 3.53
CA LEU A 115 4.13 1.15 4.58
C LEU A 115 3.32 -0.08 4.18
N GLY A 116 2.92 -0.21 2.91
CA GLY A 116 2.28 -1.43 2.40
C GLY A 116 3.13 -2.67 2.63
N ALA A 117 4.42 -2.60 2.31
CA ALA A 117 5.35 -3.71 2.51
C ALA A 117 5.60 -4.03 3.98
N LEU A 118 5.74 -3.00 4.82
CA LEU A 118 5.90 -3.17 6.27
C LEU A 118 4.65 -3.80 6.89
N THR A 119 3.47 -3.43 6.42
CA THR A 119 2.21 -4.03 6.84
C THR A 119 2.16 -5.53 6.51
N LYS A 120 2.58 -5.93 5.30
CA LYS A 120 2.69 -7.36 4.95
C LYS A 120 3.63 -8.09 5.90
N GLN A 121 4.82 -7.53 6.15
CA GLN A 121 5.78 -8.13 7.08
C GLN A 121 5.18 -8.29 8.49
N PHE A 122 4.54 -7.25 9.02
CA PHE A 122 3.88 -7.30 10.33
C PHE A 122 2.78 -8.38 10.41
N LEU A 123 1.93 -8.49 9.39
CA LEU A 123 0.86 -9.50 9.35
C LEU A 123 1.43 -10.92 9.21
N ARG A 124 2.52 -11.10 8.48
CA ARG A 124 3.24 -12.37 8.38
C ARG A 124 3.77 -12.80 9.74
N ASP A 125 4.44 -11.90 10.45
CA ASP A 125 5.01 -12.17 11.78
C ASP A 125 3.92 -12.53 12.81
N ARG A 126 2.70 -12.01 12.64
CA ARG A 126 1.52 -12.33 13.46
C ARG A 126 0.76 -13.58 13.01
N LYS A 127 1.29 -14.35 12.05
CA LYS A 127 0.66 -15.57 11.49
C LYS A 127 -0.71 -15.36 10.83
N VAL A 128 -1.18 -14.13 10.68
CA VAL A 128 -2.48 -13.80 10.07
C VAL A 128 -2.55 -14.23 8.60
N LEU A 129 -1.41 -14.16 7.90
CA LEU A 129 -1.31 -14.60 6.50
C LEU A 129 -1.18 -16.12 6.35
N ARG A 130 -0.94 -16.86 7.43
CA ARG A 130 -0.66 -18.30 7.44
C ARG A 130 -1.94 -19.14 7.47
N GLU A 131 -2.97 -18.69 8.15
CA GLU A 131 -4.31 -19.27 8.09
C GLU A 131 -4.98 -18.68 6.86
N LYS A 132 -5.43 -19.49 5.88
CA LYS A 132 -6.06 -19.10 4.61
C LYS A 132 -6.92 -17.85 4.81
N GLY A 133 -6.27 -16.67 4.63
CA GLY A 133 -6.66 -15.45 5.28
C GLY A 133 -7.99 -14.91 4.79
N GLU A 134 -8.96 -14.97 5.63
CA GLU A 134 -10.14 -14.14 5.51
C GLU A 134 -9.77 -12.71 5.90
N PHE A 135 -9.33 -11.92 4.92
CA PHE A 135 -9.05 -10.49 5.13
C PHE A 135 -10.31 -9.67 5.42
N TYR A 136 -11.50 -10.25 5.25
CA TYR A 136 -12.78 -9.63 5.58
C TYR A 136 -13.25 -9.93 7.01
N THR A 137 -12.35 -10.21 7.94
CA THR A 137 -12.70 -10.21 9.36
C THR A 137 -12.80 -8.78 9.88
N VAL A 138 -13.72 -8.55 10.83
CA VAL A 138 -13.92 -7.22 11.43
C VAL A 138 -12.59 -6.64 11.95
N SER A 139 -11.74 -7.48 12.55
CA SER A 139 -10.42 -7.06 13.05
C SER A 139 -9.51 -6.55 11.92
N MET A 140 -9.49 -7.23 10.77
CA MET A 140 -8.69 -6.80 9.61
C MET A 140 -9.26 -5.54 8.96
N MET A 141 -10.58 -5.43 8.87
CA MET A 141 -11.24 -4.22 8.36
C MET A 141 -10.91 -3.00 9.23
N ILE A 142 -10.97 -3.14 10.56
CA ILE A 142 -10.58 -2.07 11.49
C ILE A 142 -9.08 -1.75 11.34
N PHE A 143 -8.24 -2.75 11.23
CA PHE A 143 -6.79 -2.56 11.07
C PHE A 143 -6.46 -1.81 9.77
N PHE A 144 -6.96 -2.25 8.62
CA PHE A 144 -6.73 -1.57 7.35
C PHE A 144 -7.39 -0.19 7.32
N GLY A 145 -8.60 -0.03 7.88
CA GLY A 145 -9.26 1.26 8.00
C GLY A 145 -8.43 2.25 8.83
N SER A 146 -7.86 1.80 9.95
CA SER A 146 -6.97 2.62 10.77
C SER A 146 -5.72 3.06 10.00
N LEU A 147 -5.14 2.17 9.20
CA LEU A 147 -4.00 2.52 8.34
C LEU A 147 -4.39 3.56 7.28
N GLY A 148 -5.50 3.36 6.58
CA GLY A 148 -6.01 4.32 5.59
C GLY A 148 -6.27 5.69 6.22
N PHE A 149 -6.91 5.71 7.39
CA PHE A 149 -7.16 6.93 8.16
C PHE A 149 -5.85 7.66 8.53
N ILE A 150 -4.87 6.94 9.08
CA ILE A 150 -3.59 7.54 9.50
C ILE A 150 -2.81 8.07 8.30
N ILE A 151 -2.71 7.29 7.21
CA ILE A 151 -1.99 7.70 6.00
C ILE A 151 -2.62 8.96 5.41
N THR A 152 -3.94 8.98 5.25
CA THR A 152 -4.62 10.13 4.64
C THR A 152 -4.63 11.35 5.53
N THR A 153 -4.83 11.17 6.84
CA THR A 153 -4.77 12.29 7.79
C THR A 153 -3.36 12.89 7.84
N SER A 154 -2.32 12.06 7.85
CA SER A 154 -0.95 12.56 7.77
C SER A 154 -0.68 13.34 6.47
N PHE A 155 -1.18 12.84 5.33
CA PHE A 155 -1.11 13.59 4.08
C PHE A 155 -1.74 14.98 4.20
N GLN A 156 -2.99 15.07 4.68
CA GLN A 156 -3.70 16.33 4.82
C GLN A 156 -3.00 17.32 5.73
N VAL A 157 -2.53 16.85 6.89
CA VAL A 157 -1.80 17.70 7.85
C VAL A 157 -0.50 18.23 7.24
N PHE A 158 0.32 17.37 6.68
CA PHE A 158 1.62 17.78 6.15
C PHE A 158 1.51 18.56 4.84
N ALA A 159 0.56 18.23 3.96
CA ALA A 159 0.30 19.03 2.75
C ALA A 159 -0.14 20.45 3.13
N SER A 160 -1.09 20.57 4.07
CA SER A 160 -1.51 21.89 4.55
C SER A 160 -0.38 22.66 5.24
N LEU A 161 0.51 21.97 5.94
CA LEU A 161 1.70 22.60 6.53
C LEU A 161 2.65 23.14 5.45
N VAL A 162 2.91 22.37 4.41
CA VAL A 162 3.71 22.82 3.26
C VAL A 162 3.06 24.02 2.57
N ASP A 163 1.74 23.98 2.37
CA ASP A 163 0.97 25.10 1.80
C ASP A 163 1.14 26.37 2.62
N VAL A 164 0.93 26.27 3.92
CA VAL A 164 1.02 27.42 4.84
C VAL A 164 2.42 28.00 4.88
N LEU A 165 3.44 27.17 4.99
CA LEU A 165 4.83 27.64 5.03
C LEU A 165 5.25 28.31 3.71
N THR A 166 4.72 27.82 2.59
CA THR A 166 5.05 28.37 1.27
C THR A 166 4.30 29.67 0.99
N GLN A 167 3.00 29.75 1.34
CA GLN A 167 2.15 30.89 1.02
C GLN A 167 2.26 32.02 2.05
N PHE A 168 2.38 31.68 3.33
CA PHE A 168 2.33 32.68 4.43
C PHE A 168 3.67 32.83 5.15
N GLY A 169 4.64 31.94 4.93
CA GLY A 169 5.95 32.00 5.57
C GLY A 169 5.95 31.80 7.09
N THR A 170 4.82 31.43 7.67
CA THR A 170 4.67 31.31 9.14
C THR A 170 3.74 30.18 9.56
N ILE A 171 4.17 29.37 10.52
CA ILE A 171 3.39 28.28 11.08
C ILE A 171 2.12 28.78 11.83
N LYS A 172 2.10 30.04 12.26
CA LYS A 172 0.93 30.62 12.98
C LYS A 172 -0.36 30.59 12.13
N ALA A 173 -0.23 30.59 10.82
CA ALA A 173 -1.37 30.50 9.90
C ALA A 173 -1.90 29.06 9.73
N PHE A 174 -1.24 28.03 10.29
CA PHE A 174 -1.58 26.63 10.04
C PHE A 174 -2.99 26.28 10.55
N LEU A 175 -3.31 26.58 11.79
CA LEU A 175 -4.63 26.23 12.35
C LEU A 175 -5.79 26.94 11.63
N PRO A 176 -5.75 28.27 11.38
CA PRO A 176 -6.78 28.93 10.60
C PRO A 176 -6.91 28.39 9.16
N TYR A 177 -5.81 28.02 8.53
CA TYR A 177 -5.80 27.44 7.19
C TYR A 177 -6.40 26.04 7.18
N PHE A 178 -5.94 25.15 8.07
CA PHE A 178 -6.37 23.77 8.14
C PHE A 178 -7.85 23.62 8.52
N PHE A 179 -8.33 24.47 9.42
CA PHE A 179 -9.73 24.50 9.85
C PHE A 179 -10.58 25.54 9.09
N ASN A 180 -10.16 25.92 7.88
CA ASN A 180 -10.97 26.78 7.05
C ASN A 180 -12.30 26.09 6.69
N PRO A 181 -13.46 26.71 7.00
CA PRO A 181 -14.77 26.11 6.73
C PRO A 181 -15.00 25.68 5.28
N ALA A 182 -14.37 26.35 4.31
CA ALA A 182 -14.45 25.98 2.91
C ALA A 182 -13.63 24.73 2.57
N ALA A 183 -12.54 24.45 3.32
CA ALA A 183 -11.66 23.30 3.09
C ALA A 183 -12.08 22.03 3.85
N ILE A 184 -12.74 22.19 5.00
CA ILE A 184 -13.14 21.07 5.89
C ILE A 184 -13.94 19.98 5.14
N PRO A 185 -14.98 20.28 4.32
CA PRO A 185 -15.72 19.23 3.62
C PRO A 185 -14.84 18.37 2.72
N PHE A 186 -13.90 18.98 2.01
CA PHE A 186 -12.97 18.28 1.12
C PHE A 186 -11.99 17.39 1.91
N THR A 187 -11.49 17.88 3.04
CA THR A 187 -10.63 17.12 3.95
C THR A 187 -11.37 15.89 4.51
N ILE A 188 -12.62 16.06 4.93
CA ILE A 188 -13.45 14.96 5.45
C ILE A 188 -13.71 13.93 4.35
N ILE A 189 -14.11 14.36 3.15
CA ILE A 189 -14.35 13.45 2.01
C ILE A 189 -13.09 12.63 1.71
N HIS A 190 -11.92 13.25 1.70
CA HIS A 190 -10.66 12.56 1.42
C HIS A 190 -10.34 11.51 2.49
N ILE A 191 -10.43 11.88 3.78
CA ILE A 191 -10.12 10.96 4.88
C ILE A 191 -11.13 9.81 4.92
N VAL A 192 -12.43 10.11 4.82
CA VAL A 192 -13.49 9.09 4.85
C VAL A 192 -13.41 8.20 3.62
N GLY A 193 -13.28 8.76 2.43
CA GLY A 193 -13.21 8.01 1.18
C GLY A 193 -12.06 7.01 1.16
N ASN A 194 -10.85 7.45 1.52
CA ASN A 194 -9.70 6.56 1.60
C ASN A 194 -9.85 5.52 2.71
N THR A 195 -10.35 5.90 3.89
CA THR A 195 -10.61 4.96 4.98
C THR A 195 -11.56 3.85 4.53
N LEU A 196 -12.66 4.20 3.85
CA LEU A 196 -13.62 3.21 3.32
C LEU A 196 -12.98 2.35 2.22
N GLY A 197 -12.14 2.91 1.37
CA GLY A 197 -11.36 2.17 0.39
C GLY A 197 -10.47 1.11 1.04
N PHE A 198 -9.78 1.47 2.12
CA PHE A 198 -8.93 0.55 2.88
C PHE A 198 -9.74 -0.51 3.64
N ILE A 199 -10.95 -0.20 4.10
CA ILE A 199 -11.84 -1.16 4.79
C ILE A 199 -12.41 -2.18 3.80
N PHE A 200 -12.94 -1.72 2.66
CA PHE A 200 -13.78 -2.55 1.80
C PHE A 200 -13.09 -3.01 0.50
N ILE A 201 -12.26 -2.18 -0.10
CA ILE A 201 -11.63 -2.48 -1.39
C ILE A 201 -10.29 -3.19 -1.20
N LEU A 202 -9.43 -2.70 -0.33
CA LEU A 202 -8.08 -3.23 -0.15
C LEU A 202 -8.03 -4.72 0.21
N PRO A 203 -8.84 -5.25 1.18
CA PRO A 203 -8.83 -6.67 1.51
C PRO A 203 -9.16 -7.57 0.32
N GLY A 204 -10.16 -7.17 -0.48
CA GLY A 204 -10.55 -7.91 -1.69
C GLY A 204 -9.47 -7.92 -2.75
N LEU A 205 -8.81 -6.79 -2.98
CA LEU A 205 -7.72 -6.71 -3.92
C LEU A 205 -6.50 -7.55 -3.47
N ILE A 206 -6.19 -7.54 -2.18
CA ILE A 206 -5.13 -8.41 -1.63
C ILE A 206 -5.46 -9.88 -1.91
N GLN A 207 -6.67 -10.33 -1.60
CA GLN A 207 -7.10 -11.72 -1.85
C GLN A 207 -7.07 -12.07 -3.34
N LEU A 208 -7.55 -11.18 -4.20
CA LEU A 208 -7.56 -11.40 -5.65
C LEU A 208 -6.15 -11.59 -6.18
N VAL A 209 -5.25 -10.67 -5.84
CA VAL A 209 -3.87 -10.72 -6.34
C VAL A 209 -3.10 -11.91 -5.75
N GLN A 210 -3.33 -12.26 -4.49
CA GLN A 210 -2.73 -13.46 -3.91
C GLN A 210 -3.14 -14.73 -4.67
N LYS A 211 -4.42 -14.88 -5.03
CA LYS A 211 -4.90 -16.02 -5.85
C LYS A 211 -4.28 -16.08 -7.25
N MET A 212 -3.84 -14.94 -7.78
CA MET A 212 -3.25 -14.87 -9.13
C MET A 212 -1.75 -15.15 -9.13
N ILE A 213 -1.04 -14.84 -8.04
CA ILE A 213 0.41 -14.88 -7.97
C ILE A 213 0.91 -16.11 -7.20
N TYR A 214 0.14 -16.62 -6.24
CA TYR A 214 0.45 -17.77 -5.38
C TYR A 214 -0.49 -18.94 -5.62
#